data_3c33fb7716cec53d600023c65248af28
#
_entry.id   3c33fb7716cec53d600023c65248af28
#
_cell.length_a   1.000
_cell.length_b   1.000
_cell.length_c   1.000
_cell.angle_alpha   90.00
_cell.angle_beta   90.00
_cell.angle_gamma   90.00
#
_symmetry.space_group_name_H-M   'P 1'
#
loop_
_entity.id
_entity.type
_entity.pdbx_description
1 polymer ?
#
loop_
_entity_poly.entity_id
_entity_poly.type
_entity_poly.pdbx_seq_one_letter_code
_entity_poly.pdbx_strand_id
1 'polypeptide(L)'
;MPWYRAVSNALDLYAKVEDLLDVTEVTPILNEYYFNTLDTLAFKTLLDVGCGSGGFLEELSIGYPHLKTKGIDLSPVMIEMTKAKGLNAECIDLCKLDGKFDVITAIFDMVNYLDKKMLKRFLRCIEERLEEGGHFIFDINTLYAFKVVAAGSFIKDGGDRFVTIDSDYEEEKSEYYMDFTLFEKQGESFVKSQNSITQYFHTLNDIQKLTTMKLVSKQPIAIYGDKVEKFYLVFKK
;
A
#
# COMPACT_ATOMS: atom_id res chain seq x y z
N MET A 1 -0.37 7.70 20.03
CA MET A 1 1.05 7.73 19.60
C MET A 1 1.15 8.73 18.44
N PRO A 2 2.10 9.70 18.46
CA PRO A 2 2.05 10.85 17.52
C PRO A 2 2.21 10.49 16.03
N TRP A 3 3.05 9.50 15.69
CA TRP A 3 3.35 9.10 14.31
C TRP A 3 2.14 8.50 13.55
N TYR A 4 1.31 7.74 14.26
CA TYR A 4 0.09 7.14 13.71
C TYR A 4 -0.86 8.20 13.12
N ARG A 5 -1.05 9.32 13.83
CA ARG A 5 -1.90 10.42 13.36
C ARG A 5 -1.30 11.17 12.17
N ALA A 6 0.02 11.31 12.12
CA ALA A 6 0.68 12.01 11.03
C ALA A 6 0.55 11.23 9.72
N VAL A 7 0.80 9.92 9.74
CA VAL A 7 0.62 9.04 8.57
C VAL A 7 -0.86 8.99 8.15
N SER A 8 -1.79 8.82 9.10
CA SER A 8 -3.22 8.80 8.81
C SER A 8 -3.69 10.10 8.14
N ASN A 9 -3.30 11.27 8.66
CA ASN A 9 -3.69 12.56 8.06
C ASN A 9 -3.10 12.76 6.65
N ALA A 10 -1.89 12.26 6.39
CA ALA A 10 -1.27 12.34 5.07
C ALA A 10 -2.00 11.44 4.07
N LEU A 11 -2.35 10.22 4.49
CA LEU A 11 -3.15 9.29 3.70
C LEU A 11 -4.58 9.80 3.46
N ASP A 12 -5.17 10.53 4.40
CA ASP A 12 -6.47 11.17 4.21
C ASP A 12 -6.43 12.26 3.11
N LEU A 13 -5.32 13.00 2.99
CA LEU A 13 -5.12 13.94 1.89
C LEU A 13 -4.91 13.22 0.56
N TYR A 14 -4.11 12.14 0.57
CA TYR A 14 -3.91 11.29 -0.60
C TYR A 14 -5.24 10.71 -1.11
N ALA A 15 -6.11 10.23 -0.22
CA ALA A 15 -7.44 9.71 -0.56
C ALA A 15 -8.30 10.70 -1.33
N LYS A 16 -8.11 12.01 -1.10
CA LYS A 16 -8.86 13.07 -1.79
C LYS A 16 -8.39 13.34 -3.22
N VAL A 17 -7.22 12.84 -3.59
CA VAL A 17 -6.57 13.12 -4.87
C VAL A 17 -6.21 11.86 -5.65
N GLU A 18 -6.39 10.68 -5.08
CA GLU A 18 -6.04 9.39 -5.68
C GLU A 18 -6.61 9.22 -7.10
N ASP A 19 -7.84 9.68 -7.32
CA ASP A 19 -8.51 9.66 -8.63
C ASP A 19 -7.93 10.64 -9.66
N LEU A 20 -7.15 11.63 -9.22
CA LEU A 20 -6.44 12.58 -10.08
C LEU A 20 -5.03 12.10 -10.43
N LEU A 21 -4.53 11.10 -9.71
CA LEU A 21 -3.23 10.51 -9.93
C LEU A 21 -3.38 9.35 -10.93
N ASP A 22 -2.40 9.17 -11.79
CA ASP A 22 -2.45 8.13 -12.84
C ASP A 22 -2.23 6.69 -12.28
N VAL A 23 -2.36 6.53 -10.95
CA VAL A 23 -2.23 5.22 -10.26
C VAL A 23 -3.30 4.21 -10.67
N THR A 24 -4.46 4.67 -11.12
CA THR A 24 -5.56 3.80 -11.59
C THR A 24 -5.19 3.02 -12.87
N GLU A 25 -4.27 3.53 -13.69
CA GLU A 25 -3.80 2.83 -14.90
C GLU A 25 -2.85 1.68 -14.57
N VAL A 26 -2.17 1.77 -13.43
CA VAL A 26 -1.16 0.78 -12.98
C VAL A 26 -1.80 -0.33 -12.14
N THR A 27 -2.92 -0.05 -11.49
CA THR A 27 -3.61 -0.99 -10.60
C THR A 27 -3.88 -2.35 -11.25
N PRO A 28 -4.45 -2.46 -12.49
CA PRO A 28 -4.71 -3.75 -13.10
C PRO A 28 -3.44 -4.57 -13.34
N ILE A 29 -2.35 -3.90 -13.74
CA ILE A 29 -1.05 -4.56 -14.00
C ILE A 29 -0.50 -5.18 -12.71
N LEU A 30 -0.57 -4.45 -11.60
CA LEU A 30 -0.12 -4.96 -10.30
C LEU A 30 -1.03 -6.08 -9.80
N ASN A 31 -2.35 -5.90 -9.87
CA ASN A 31 -3.32 -6.88 -9.40
C ASN A 31 -3.17 -8.24 -10.12
N GLU A 32 -2.76 -8.25 -11.41
CA GLU A 32 -2.51 -9.49 -12.16
C GLU A 32 -1.45 -10.37 -11.47
N TYR A 33 -0.38 -9.80 -10.93
CA TYR A 33 0.64 -10.57 -10.17
C TYR A 33 0.04 -11.23 -8.93
N TYR A 34 -0.83 -10.51 -8.22
CA TYR A 34 -1.49 -11.03 -7.02
C TYR A 34 -2.47 -12.14 -7.39
N PHE A 35 -3.36 -11.93 -8.36
CA PHE A 35 -4.33 -12.94 -8.79
C PHE A 35 -3.66 -14.20 -9.34
N ASN A 36 -2.62 -14.05 -10.17
CA ASN A 36 -1.85 -15.20 -10.69
C ASN A 36 -1.23 -16.03 -9.55
N THR A 37 -0.79 -15.41 -8.46
CA THR A 37 -0.29 -16.15 -7.29
C THR A 37 -1.43 -16.78 -6.52
N LEU A 38 -2.52 -16.05 -6.25
CA LEU A 38 -3.68 -16.54 -5.49
C LEU A 38 -4.31 -17.76 -6.16
N ASP A 39 -4.37 -17.81 -7.49
CA ASP A 39 -4.88 -18.94 -8.28
C ASP A 39 -4.07 -20.23 -8.06
N THR A 40 -2.83 -20.14 -7.64
CA THR A 40 -1.97 -21.30 -7.35
C THR A 40 -2.07 -21.79 -5.90
N LEU A 41 -2.73 -21.03 -5.02
CA LEU A 41 -2.80 -21.31 -3.59
C LEU A 41 -4.15 -21.93 -3.20
N ALA A 42 -4.11 -22.84 -2.25
CA ALA A 42 -5.32 -23.33 -1.58
C ALA A 42 -5.50 -22.57 -0.26
N PHE A 43 -6.48 -21.66 -0.19
CA PHE A 43 -6.73 -20.82 0.97
C PHE A 43 -8.24 -20.53 1.12
N LYS A 44 -8.65 -20.11 2.31
CA LYS A 44 -10.05 -19.78 2.64
C LYS A 44 -10.22 -18.39 3.21
N THR A 45 -9.16 -17.84 3.78
CA THR A 45 -9.16 -16.55 4.45
C THR A 45 -8.05 -15.67 3.94
N LEU A 46 -8.36 -14.39 3.65
CA LEU A 46 -7.40 -13.40 3.21
C LEU A 46 -7.59 -12.10 4.01
N LEU A 47 -6.47 -11.56 4.49
CA LEU A 47 -6.39 -10.24 5.08
C LEU A 47 -5.62 -9.31 4.13
N ASP A 48 -6.21 -8.19 3.77
CA ASP A 48 -5.54 -7.11 3.05
C ASP A 48 -5.15 -5.98 4.02
N VAL A 49 -3.86 -5.71 4.16
CA VAL A 49 -3.32 -4.73 5.10
C VAL A 49 -2.95 -3.45 4.36
N GLY A 50 -3.51 -2.33 4.78
CA GLY A 50 -3.47 -1.07 4.03
C GLY A 50 -4.45 -1.13 2.86
N CYS A 51 -5.67 -1.63 3.09
CA CYS A 51 -6.64 -1.90 2.03
C CYS A 51 -7.17 -0.63 1.32
N GLY A 52 -6.83 0.56 1.80
CA GLY A 52 -7.26 1.83 1.24
C GLY A 52 -8.78 1.91 1.05
N SER A 53 -9.21 2.40 -0.10
CA SER A 53 -10.62 2.48 -0.51
C SER A 53 -11.25 1.14 -0.89
N GLY A 54 -10.53 0.03 -0.74
CA GLY A 54 -11.01 -1.33 -0.92
C GLY A 54 -11.07 -1.83 -2.37
N GLY A 55 -10.34 -1.22 -3.30
CA GLY A 55 -10.35 -1.62 -4.71
C GLY A 55 -9.96 -3.09 -4.91
N PHE A 56 -8.85 -3.51 -4.30
CA PHE A 56 -8.40 -4.92 -4.39
C PHE A 56 -9.38 -5.90 -3.74
N LEU A 57 -9.94 -5.54 -2.58
CA LEU A 57 -10.97 -6.36 -1.92
C LEU A 57 -12.24 -6.51 -2.77
N GLU A 58 -12.61 -5.47 -3.51
CA GLU A 58 -13.75 -5.50 -4.44
C GLU A 58 -13.51 -6.50 -5.56
N GLU A 59 -12.35 -6.46 -6.21
CA GLU A 59 -11.95 -7.42 -7.23
C GLU A 59 -11.87 -8.86 -6.67
N LEU A 60 -11.32 -9.04 -5.46
CA LEU A 60 -11.31 -10.33 -4.76
C LEU A 60 -12.72 -10.86 -4.51
N SER A 61 -13.67 -10.01 -4.15
CA SER A 61 -15.07 -10.41 -3.88
C SER A 61 -15.76 -10.93 -5.14
N ILE A 62 -15.36 -10.43 -6.32
CA ILE A 62 -15.87 -10.86 -7.63
C ILE A 62 -15.18 -12.16 -8.06
N GLY A 63 -13.84 -12.19 -8.02
CA GLY A 63 -13.06 -13.34 -8.49
C GLY A 63 -13.14 -14.56 -7.57
N TYR A 64 -13.29 -14.33 -6.27
CA TYR A 64 -13.29 -15.38 -5.24
C TYR A 64 -14.46 -15.24 -4.25
N PRO A 65 -15.71 -15.38 -4.70
CA PRO A 65 -16.91 -15.11 -3.86
C PRO A 65 -17.05 -16.02 -2.64
N HIS A 66 -16.26 -17.10 -2.57
CA HIS A 66 -16.28 -18.04 -1.43
C HIS A 66 -15.24 -17.72 -0.36
N LEU A 67 -14.33 -16.79 -0.62
CA LEU A 67 -13.31 -16.41 0.33
C LEU A 67 -13.88 -15.52 1.44
N LYS A 68 -13.36 -15.74 2.64
CA LYS A 68 -13.55 -14.80 3.74
C LYS A 68 -12.44 -13.76 3.68
N THR A 69 -12.75 -12.59 3.13
CA THR A 69 -11.82 -11.48 3.03
C THR A 69 -12.06 -10.47 4.15
N LYS A 70 -10.99 -9.83 4.60
CA LYS A 70 -11.02 -8.69 5.50
C LYS A 70 -9.98 -7.67 5.09
N GLY A 71 -10.33 -6.39 5.09
CA GLY A 71 -9.39 -5.29 4.96
C GLY A 71 -9.11 -4.62 6.28
N ILE A 72 -7.91 -4.11 6.45
CA ILE A 72 -7.59 -3.17 7.52
C ILE A 72 -6.80 -1.99 6.96
N ASP A 73 -7.09 -0.81 7.50
CA ASP A 73 -6.37 0.41 7.20
C ASP A 73 -6.28 1.29 8.45
N LEU A 74 -5.37 2.25 8.46
CA LEU A 74 -5.21 3.22 9.54
C LEU A 74 -6.02 4.49 9.31
N SER A 75 -6.45 4.75 8.07
CA SER A 75 -7.32 5.87 7.70
C SER A 75 -8.79 5.51 7.92
N PRO A 76 -9.50 6.21 8.84
CA PRO A 76 -10.94 6.02 9.00
C PRO A 76 -11.71 6.39 7.72
N VAL A 77 -11.23 7.37 6.94
CA VAL A 77 -11.85 7.80 5.69
C VAL A 77 -11.82 6.66 4.66
N MET A 78 -10.66 6.03 4.48
CA MET A 78 -10.51 4.88 3.58
C MET A 78 -11.40 3.71 4.00
N ILE A 79 -11.48 3.42 5.30
CA ILE A 79 -12.35 2.36 5.81
C ILE A 79 -13.84 2.66 5.60
N GLU A 80 -14.28 3.91 5.72
CA GLU A 80 -15.64 4.30 5.40
C GLU A 80 -15.95 4.08 3.91
N MET A 81 -15.04 4.46 3.01
CA MET A 81 -15.18 4.22 1.58
C MET A 81 -15.26 2.71 1.27
N THR A 82 -14.41 1.89 1.88
CA THR A 82 -14.42 0.43 1.72
C THR A 82 -15.73 -0.18 2.21
N LYS A 83 -16.23 0.25 3.39
CA LYS A 83 -17.51 -0.23 3.93
C LYS A 83 -18.71 0.21 3.10
N ALA A 84 -18.66 1.39 2.48
CA ALA A 84 -19.72 1.87 1.58
C ALA A 84 -19.91 0.96 0.36
N LYS A 85 -18.88 0.21 -0.05
CA LYS A 85 -18.94 -0.84 -1.08
C LYS A 85 -19.48 -2.19 -0.57
N GLY A 86 -19.88 -2.28 0.71
CA GLY A 86 -20.34 -3.53 1.32
C GLY A 86 -19.24 -4.51 1.71
N LEU A 87 -17.99 -4.08 1.70
CA LEU A 87 -16.82 -4.90 1.99
C LEU A 87 -16.53 -4.94 3.50
N ASN A 88 -15.95 -6.06 3.96
CA ASN A 88 -15.57 -6.24 5.37
C ASN A 88 -14.23 -5.56 5.64
N ALA A 89 -14.25 -4.42 6.33
CA ALA A 89 -13.04 -3.68 6.66
C ALA A 89 -13.09 -3.05 8.06
N GLU A 90 -11.91 -2.80 8.65
CA GLU A 90 -11.79 -2.26 10.00
C GLU A 90 -10.63 -1.26 10.11
N CYS A 91 -10.87 -0.13 10.79
CA CYS A 91 -9.82 0.83 11.10
C CYS A 91 -9.03 0.38 12.34
N ILE A 92 -7.98 -0.41 12.11
CA ILE A 92 -7.20 -1.03 13.19
C ILE A 92 -5.73 -1.24 12.79
N ASP A 93 -4.83 -1.16 13.77
CA ASP A 93 -3.42 -1.59 13.62
C ASP A 93 -3.35 -3.12 13.54
N LEU A 94 -2.64 -3.65 12.54
CA LEU A 94 -2.42 -5.08 12.34
C LEU A 94 -2.04 -5.83 13.64
N CYS A 95 -1.17 -5.23 14.46
CA CYS A 95 -0.71 -5.86 15.69
C CYS A 95 -1.79 -5.95 16.78
N LYS A 96 -2.92 -5.28 16.60
CA LYS A 96 -4.08 -5.33 17.50
C LYS A 96 -5.22 -6.19 16.95
N LEU A 97 -5.11 -6.62 15.69
CA LEU A 97 -6.10 -7.48 15.07
C LEU A 97 -6.05 -8.86 15.70
N ASP A 98 -7.20 -9.47 15.90
CA ASP A 98 -7.31 -10.86 16.33
C ASP A 98 -7.55 -11.78 15.12
N GLY A 99 -7.26 -13.09 15.34
CA GLY A 99 -7.43 -14.11 14.32
C GLY A 99 -6.18 -14.36 13.48
N LYS A 100 -6.29 -15.38 12.63
CA LYS A 100 -5.25 -15.76 11.67
C LYS A 100 -5.84 -15.94 10.29
N PHE A 101 -4.97 -15.84 9.28
CA PHE A 101 -5.34 -15.87 7.88
C PHE A 101 -4.40 -16.79 7.10
N ASP A 102 -4.94 -17.48 6.09
CA ASP A 102 -4.14 -18.31 5.19
C ASP A 102 -3.24 -17.44 4.29
N VAL A 103 -3.75 -16.28 3.88
CA VAL A 103 -3.03 -15.32 3.05
C VAL A 103 -3.16 -13.92 3.67
N ILE A 104 -2.06 -13.19 3.69
CA ILE A 104 -2.04 -11.76 4.02
C ILE A 104 -1.42 -11.01 2.83
N THR A 105 -2.07 -9.96 2.36
CA THR A 105 -1.57 -9.07 1.32
C THR A 105 -1.24 -7.69 1.89
N ALA A 106 -0.28 -7.00 1.27
CA ALA A 106 0.02 -5.60 1.48
C ALA A 106 0.46 -5.02 0.13
N ILE A 107 -0.50 -4.50 -0.62
CA ILE A 107 -0.33 -4.12 -2.02
C ILE A 107 0.08 -2.64 -2.16
N PHE A 108 0.53 -2.25 -3.35
CA PHE A 108 0.90 -0.88 -3.67
C PHE A 108 1.94 -0.29 -2.73
N ASP A 109 3.12 -0.96 -2.67
CA ASP A 109 4.26 -0.48 -1.87
C ASP A 109 3.93 -0.07 -0.42
N MET A 110 2.84 -0.62 0.15
CA MET A 110 2.43 -0.35 1.53
C MET A 110 3.59 -0.56 2.51
N VAL A 111 4.44 -1.54 2.26
CA VAL A 111 5.62 -1.83 3.08
C VAL A 111 6.64 -0.67 3.08
N ASN A 112 6.70 0.12 2.02
CA ASN A 112 7.60 1.27 1.93
C ASN A 112 7.18 2.46 2.82
N TYR A 113 5.94 2.52 3.33
CA TYR A 113 5.53 3.52 4.32
C TYR A 113 6.12 3.27 5.73
N LEU A 114 6.78 2.13 5.94
CA LEU A 114 7.29 1.70 7.23
C LEU A 114 8.80 1.95 7.33
N ASP A 115 9.25 2.71 8.32
CA ASP A 115 10.67 2.77 8.65
C ASP A 115 11.17 1.38 9.09
N LYS A 116 12.48 1.19 9.22
CA LYS A 116 13.08 -0.10 9.58
C LYS A 116 12.57 -0.67 10.90
N LYS A 117 12.27 0.18 11.88
CA LYS A 117 11.74 -0.23 13.20
C LYS A 117 10.28 -0.66 13.08
N MET A 118 9.49 0.12 12.36
CA MET A 118 8.10 -0.20 12.06
C MET A 118 7.98 -1.46 11.22
N LEU A 119 8.81 -1.61 10.18
CA LEU A 119 8.85 -2.80 9.33
C LEU A 119 9.15 -4.06 10.14
N LYS A 120 10.13 -4.02 11.05
CA LYS A 120 10.41 -5.16 11.94
C LYS A 120 9.20 -5.55 12.80
N ARG A 121 8.51 -4.56 13.37
CA ARG A 121 7.29 -4.80 14.16
C ARG A 121 6.16 -5.35 13.27
N PHE A 122 5.97 -4.78 12.11
CA PHE A 122 4.98 -5.17 11.13
C PHE A 122 5.14 -6.63 10.70
N LEU A 123 6.36 -7.02 10.25
CA LEU A 123 6.66 -8.39 9.84
C LEU A 123 6.41 -9.40 10.96
N ARG A 124 6.74 -9.07 12.22
CA ARG A 124 6.39 -9.91 13.35
C ARG A 124 4.87 -10.07 13.51
N CYS A 125 4.09 -8.99 13.36
CA CYS A 125 2.64 -9.08 13.45
C CYS A 125 2.03 -9.84 12.26
N ILE A 126 2.63 -9.75 11.06
CA ILE A 126 2.28 -10.62 9.92
C ILE A 126 2.49 -12.10 10.31
N GLU A 127 3.65 -12.46 10.84
CA GLU A 127 3.95 -13.83 11.27
C GLU A 127 2.94 -14.33 12.33
N GLU A 128 2.56 -13.48 13.28
CA GLU A 128 1.58 -13.81 14.32
C GLU A 128 0.16 -14.03 13.75
N ARG A 129 -0.19 -13.32 12.68
CA ARG A 129 -1.52 -13.37 12.01
C ARG A 129 -1.61 -14.36 10.88
N LEU A 130 -0.51 -14.93 10.41
CA LEU A 130 -0.51 -16.01 9.44
C LEU A 130 -0.77 -17.37 10.11
N GLU A 131 -1.57 -18.20 9.44
CA GLU A 131 -1.63 -19.62 9.73
C GLU A 131 -0.30 -20.32 9.43
N GLU A 132 -0.05 -21.49 10.01
CA GLU A 132 1.12 -22.29 9.64
C GLU A 132 1.04 -22.72 8.17
N GLY A 133 2.10 -22.44 7.41
CA GLY A 133 2.12 -22.63 5.96
C GLY A 133 1.44 -21.53 5.15
N GLY A 134 0.92 -20.49 5.83
CA GLY A 134 0.30 -19.32 5.19
C GLY A 134 1.30 -18.44 4.43
N HIS A 135 0.78 -17.56 3.58
CA HIS A 135 1.57 -16.74 2.68
C HIS A 135 1.38 -15.24 2.94
N PHE A 136 2.49 -14.50 2.95
CA PHE A 136 2.50 -13.05 2.92
C PHE A 136 2.95 -12.57 1.54
N ILE A 137 2.10 -11.76 0.89
CA ILE A 137 2.28 -11.33 -0.49
C ILE A 137 2.27 -9.81 -0.53
N PHE A 138 3.33 -9.20 -1.08
CA PHE A 138 3.46 -7.75 -1.13
C PHE A 138 4.41 -7.31 -2.24
N ASP A 139 4.41 -6.03 -2.55
CA ASP A 139 5.37 -5.40 -3.45
C ASP A 139 6.17 -4.30 -2.75
N ILE A 140 7.36 -4.04 -3.24
CA ILE A 140 8.24 -2.95 -2.79
C ILE A 140 8.84 -2.21 -3.97
N ASN A 141 9.02 -0.91 -3.81
CA ASN A 141 9.70 -0.06 -4.76
C ASN A 141 11.21 -0.33 -4.79
N THR A 142 11.79 -0.31 -5.98
CA THR A 142 13.24 -0.34 -6.17
C THR A 142 13.84 1.06 -5.97
N LEU A 143 15.16 1.13 -5.83
CA LEU A 143 15.85 2.40 -5.79
C LEU A 143 15.66 3.20 -7.09
N TYR A 144 15.55 2.50 -8.23
CA TYR A 144 15.26 3.13 -9.52
C TYR A 144 13.88 3.80 -9.51
N ALA A 145 12.86 3.15 -8.96
CA ALA A 145 11.54 3.74 -8.83
C ALA A 145 11.59 5.05 -8.04
N PHE A 146 12.24 5.07 -6.89
CA PHE A 146 12.33 6.27 -6.06
C PHE A 146 13.15 7.40 -6.69
N LYS A 147 14.32 7.07 -7.27
CA LYS A 147 15.25 8.11 -7.76
C LYS A 147 14.89 8.66 -9.13
N VAL A 148 14.20 7.89 -9.96
CA VAL A 148 14.03 8.22 -11.38
C VAL A 148 12.56 8.30 -11.81
N VAL A 149 11.74 7.34 -11.38
CA VAL A 149 10.34 7.27 -11.83
C VAL A 149 9.45 8.20 -11.02
N ALA A 150 9.59 8.14 -9.71
CA ALA A 150 8.70 8.85 -8.78
C ALA A 150 9.22 10.25 -8.40
N ALA A 151 10.53 10.54 -8.60
CA ALA A 151 11.10 11.86 -8.30
C ALA A 151 10.66 12.91 -9.32
N GLY A 152 10.35 14.11 -8.84
CA GLY A 152 9.97 15.26 -9.65
C GLY A 152 8.70 15.94 -9.18
N SER A 153 8.14 16.80 -10.04
CA SER A 153 6.92 17.53 -9.72
C SER A 153 5.77 17.07 -10.61
N PHE A 154 4.64 16.78 -9.98
CA PHE A 154 3.39 16.44 -10.64
C PHE A 154 2.35 17.52 -10.36
N ILE A 155 1.62 17.93 -11.40
CA ILE A 155 0.56 18.94 -11.32
C ILE A 155 -0.66 18.42 -12.06
N LYS A 156 -1.81 18.43 -11.42
CA LYS A 156 -3.09 18.06 -12.04
C LYS A 156 -4.16 19.07 -11.68
N ASP A 157 -4.83 19.56 -12.72
CA ASP A 157 -6.05 20.36 -12.63
C ASP A 157 -7.25 19.43 -12.85
N GLY A 158 -8.05 19.22 -11.81
CA GLY A 158 -9.30 18.46 -11.83
C GLY A 158 -10.54 19.36 -11.81
N GLY A 159 -10.39 20.67 -12.13
CA GLY A 159 -11.48 21.64 -12.11
C GLY A 159 -11.79 22.16 -10.70
N ASP A 160 -12.53 21.40 -9.92
CA ASP A 160 -12.85 21.77 -8.52
C ASP A 160 -11.74 21.41 -7.53
N ARG A 161 -10.73 20.67 -7.97
CA ARG A 161 -9.53 20.30 -7.21
C ARG A 161 -8.27 20.52 -8.06
N PHE A 162 -7.29 21.18 -7.49
CA PHE A 162 -5.98 21.36 -8.10
C PHE A 162 -4.92 20.81 -7.16
N VAL A 163 -4.13 19.85 -7.61
CA VAL A 163 -3.09 19.20 -6.79
C VAL A 163 -1.72 19.42 -7.39
N THR A 164 -0.75 19.71 -6.51
CA THR A 164 0.67 19.60 -6.83
C THR A 164 1.32 18.61 -5.88
N ILE A 165 2.24 17.82 -6.42
CA ILE A 165 3.07 16.90 -5.65
C ILE A 165 4.51 17.18 -6.03
N ASP A 166 5.33 17.57 -5.09
CA ASP A 166 6.78 17.64 -5.24
C ASP A 166 7.41 16.46 -4.51
N SER A 167 8.26 15.72 -5.20
CA SER A 167 8.83 14.49 -4.67
C SER A 167 10.29 14.33 -5.00
N ASP A 168 11.07 13.82 -4.04
CA ASP A 168 12.50 13.58 -4.19
C ASP A 168 12.96 12.43 -3.27
N TYR A 169 14.12 11.86 -3.59
CA TYR A 169 14.75 10.81 -2.82
C TYR A 169 16.03 11.31 -2.14
N GLU A 170 16.04 11.30 -0.81
CA GLU A 170 17.20 11.65 -0.01
C GLU A 170 18.09 10.42 0.25
N GLU A 171 19.21 10.35 -0.47
CA GLU A 171 20.08 9.16 -0.47
C GLU A 171 20.69 8.86 0.90
N GLU A 172 21.10 9.89 1.65
CA GLU A 172 21.74 9.72 2.97
C GLU A 172 20.81 9.10 4.01
N LYS A 173 19.50 9.37 3.89
CA LYS A 173 18.47 8.82 4.78
C LYS A 173 17.80 7.56 4.25
N SER A 174 17.96 7.27 2.95
CA SER A 174 17.17 6.26 2.24
C SER A 174 15.66 6.50 2.33
N GLU A 175 15.26 7.77 2.25
CA GLU A 175 13.89 8.26 2.35
C GLU A 175 13.46 8.94 1.06
N TYR A 176 12.22 8.68 0.66
CA TYR A 176 11.54 9.34 -0.44
C TYR A 176 10.39 10.16 0.12
N TYR A 177 10.29 11.41 -0.31
CA TYR A 177 9.30 12.37 0.15
C TYR A 177 8.34 12.73 -0.95
N MET A 178 7.07 12.88 -0.59
CA MET A 178 6.02 13.44 -1.43
C MET A 178 5.34 14.56 -0.66
N ASP A 179 5.51 15.79 -1.12
CA ASP A 179 4.88 16.97 -0.55
C ASP A 179 3.65 17.35 -1.37
N PHE A 180 2.48 17.11 -0.80
CA PHE A 180 1.19 17.37 -1.42
C PHE A 180 0.71 18.78 -1.09
N THR A 181 0.26 19.51 -2.10
CA THR A 181 -0.56 20.71 -1.94
C THR A 181 -1.85 20.54 -2.74
N LEU A 182 -2.98 20.55 -2.03
CA LEU A 182 -4.30 20.45 -2.61
C LEU A 182 -5.05 21.75 -2.42
N PHE A 183 -5.65 22.25 -3.50
CA PHE A 183 -6.64 23.33 -3.47
C PHE A 183 -7.99 22.74 -3.85
N GLU A 184 -8.96 22.83 -2.94
CA GLU A 184 -10.34 22.36 -3.11
C GLU A 184 -11.29 23.56 -3.20
N LYS A 185 -12.13 23.59 -4.24
CA LYS A 185 -13.12 24.66 -4.43
C LYS A 185 -14.21 24.59 -3.38
N GLN A 186 -14.43 25.70 -2.69
CA GLN A 186 -15.53 25.89 -1.74
C GLN A 186 -16.27 27.19 -2.05
N GLY A 187 -17.40 27.07 -2.74
CA GLY A 187 -18.11 28.22 -3.28
C GLY A 187 -17.32 28.95 -4.34
N GLU A 188 -16.99 30.24 -4.12
CA GLU A 188 -16.18 31.07 -5.04
C GLU A 188 -14.69 31.09 -4.69
N SER A 189 -14.26 30.33 -3.66
CA SER A 189 -12.88 30.33 -3.17
C SER A 189 -12.29 28.92 -3.25
N PHE A 190 -10.95 28.87 -3.13
CA PHE A 190 -10.23 27.62 -2.96
C PHE A 190 -9.64 27.52 -1.54
N VAL A 191 -9.82 26.37 -0.91
CA VAL A 191 -9.20 26.06 0.38
C VAL A 191 -7.95 25.24 0.14
N LYS A 192 -6.82 25.69 0.69
CA LYS A 192 -5.53 25.03 0.59
C LYS A 192 -5.33 24.04 1.73
N SER A 193 -4.93 22.81 1.41
CA SER A 193 -4.46 21.80 2.33
C SER A 193 -3.07 21.31 1.92
N GLN A 194 -2.21 21.00 2.89
CA GLN A 194 -0.86 20.49 2.64
C GLN A 194 -0.54 19.35 3.58
N ASN A 195 0.17 18.36 3.07
CA ASN A 195 0.73 17.29 3.88
C ASN A 195 1.89 16.64 3.16
N SER A 196 2.70 15.87 3.89
CA SER A 196 3.85 15.13 3.36
C SER A 196 3.72 13.65 3.68
N ILE A 197 4.09 12.82 2.71
CA ILE A 197 4.22 11.37 2.87
C ILE A 197 5.70 11.02 2.75
N THR A 198 6.18 10.19 3.65
CA THR A 198 7.54 9.63 3.58
C THR A 198 7.45 8.13 3.31
N GLN A 199 8.23 7.66 2.34
CA GLN A 199 8.46 6.25 2.09
C GLN A 199 9.94 5.91 2.29
N TYR A 200 10.23 4.66 2.62
CA TYR A 200 11.56 4.17 2.96
C TYR A 200 12.00 3.10 1.97
N PHE A 201 13.23 3.24 1.48
CA PHE A 201 13.82 2.21 0.63
C PHE A 201 14.29 1.02 1.48
N HIS A 202 13.84 -0.17 1.09
CA HIS A 202 14.24 -1.43 1.71
C HIS A 202 14.83 -2.38 0.67
N THR A 203 16.00 -2.94 0.98
CA THR A 203 16.50 -4.05 0.18
C THR A 203 15.81 -5.35 0.58
N LEU A 204 15.67 -6.29 -0.37
CA LEU A 204 15.17 -7.62 -0.05
C LEU A 204 15.98 -8.31 1.07
N ASN A 205 17.29 -8.12 1.09
CA ASN A 205 18.18 -8.68 2.12
C ASN A 205 17.87 -8.09 3.51
N ASP A 206 17.49 -6.82 3.59
CA ASP A 206 17.09 -6.20 4.86
C ASP A 206 15.76 -6.79 5.35
N ILE A 207 14.79 -6.97 4.46
CA ILE A 207 13.50 -7.57 4.79
C ILE A 207 13.71 -9.00 5.29
N GLN A 208 14.49 -9.83 4.58
CA GLN A 208 14.76 -11.22 4.97
C GLN A 208 15.44 -11.35 6.33
N LYS A 209 16.25 -10.37 6.75
CA LYS A 209 16.86 -10.35 8.09
C LYS A 209 15.90 -9.99 9.21
N LEU A 210 14.73 -9.42 8.89
CA LEU A 210 13.75 -8.95 9.87
C LEU A 210 12.61 -9.94 10.13
N THR A 211 12.56 -11.06 9.39
CA THR A 211 11.49 -12.06 9.48
C THR A 211 12.04 -13.48 9.50
N THR A 212 11.29 -14.41 10.06
CA THR A 212 11.58 -15.87 10.01
C THR A 212 10.90 -16.54 8.82
N MET A 213 9.95 -15.86 8.16
CA MET A 213 9.30 -16.35 6.96
C MET A 213 10.30 -16.59 5.82
N LYS A 214 10.03 -17.58 4.99
CA LYS A 214 10.89 -17.94 3.86
C LYS A 214 10.40 -17.27 2.58
N LEU A 215 11.28 -16.59 1.87
CA LEU A 215 10.99 -16.11 0.51
C LEU A 215 10.78 -17.31 -0.42
N VAL A 216 9.60 -17.41 -1.04
CA VAL A 216 9.25 -18.50 -1.98
C VAL A 216 9.13 -18.01 -3.42
N SER A 217 8.86 -16.71 -3.63
CA SER A 217 8.86 -16.10 -4.97
C SER A 217 9.35 -14.65 -4.93
N LYS A 218 10.07 -14.27 -5.97
CA LYS A 218 10.44 -12.88 -6.29
C LYS A 218 10.29 -12.66 -7.78
N GLN A 219 9.48 -11.68 -8.16
CA GLN A 219 9.29 -11.30 -9.56
C GLN A 219 9.61 -9.81 -9.74
N PRO A 220 10.36 -9.44 -10.79
CA PRO A 220 10.54 -8.05 -11.15
C PRO A 220 9.27 -7.52 -11.84
N ILE A 221 8.90 -6.27 -11.55
CA ILE A 221 7.83 -5.55 -12.22
C ILE A 221 8.43 -4.33 -12.89
N ALA A 222 8.16 -4.19 -14.19
CA ALA A 222 8.45 -3.00 -14.98
C ALA A 222 7.11 -2.47 -15.52
N ILE A 223 6.78 -1.22 -15.25
CA ILE A 223 5.49 -0.61 -15.54
C ILE A 223 5.62 0.42 -16.66
N TYR A 224 6.59 1.33 -16.53
CA TYR A 224 6.74 2.48 -17.42
C TYR A 224 7.88 2.32 -18.44
N GLY A 225 8.58 1.17 -18.45
CA GLY A 225 9.70 0.92 -19.37
C GLY A 225 10.36 -0.43 -19.15
N ASP A 226 11.61 -0.55 -19.57
CA ASP A 226 12.36 -1.82 -19.51
C ASP A 226 13.07 -2.06 -18.16
N LYS A 227 13.04 -1.08 -17.24
CA LYS A 227 13.73 -1.18 -15.96
C LYS A 227 12.78 -1.62 -14.86
N VAL A 228 13.32 -2.39 -13.92
CA VAL A 228 12.57 -2.91 -12.78
C VAL A 228 12.26 -1.79 -11.80
N GLU A 229 11.00 -1.49 -11.62
CA GLU A 229 10.49 -0.44 -10.72
C GLU A 229 10.05 -1.00 -9.39
N LYS A 230 9.53 -2.23 -9.38
CA LYS A 230 9.09 -2.91 -8.16
C LYS A 230 9.58 -4.36 -8.12
N PHE A 231 9.63 -4.91 -6.92
CA PHE A 231 9.70 -6.35 -6.71
C PHE A 231 8.41 -6.83 -6.06
N TYR A 232 7.76 -7.78 -6.72
CA TYR A 232 6.68 -8.57 -6.16
C TYR A 232 7.27 -9.75 -5.38
N LEU A 233 6.84 -9.93 -4.14
CA LEU A 233 7.45 -10.85 -3.19
C LEU A 233 6.38 -11.75 -2.54
N VAL A 234 6.68 -13.03 -2.46
CA VAL A 234 5.86 -14.00 -1.73
C VAL A 234 6.72 -14.65 -0.65
N PHE A 235 6.31 -14.49 0.58
CA PHE A 235 6.92 -15.17 1.73
C PHE A 235 5.97 -16.22 2.29
N LYS A 236 6.52 -17.29 2.87
CA LYS A 236 5.77 -18.37 3.49
C LYS A 236 6.21 -18.54 4.95
N LYS A 237 5.24 -18.66 5.86
CA LYS A 237 5.45 -19.01 7.27
C LYS A 237 5.78 -20.48 7.48
#